data_14a99711bd47ca4dff2a5829300935d3
#
_entry.id   14a99711bd47ca4dff2a5829300935d3
#
_cell.length_a   1.000
_cell.length_b   1.000
_cell.length_c   1.000
_cell.angle_alpha   90.00
_cell.angle_beta   90.00
_cell.angle_gamma   90.00
#
_symmetry.space_group_name_H-M   'P 1'
#
loop_
_entity.id
_entity.type
_entity.pdbx_description
1 polymer ?
#
loop_
_entity_poly.entity_id
_entity_poly.type
_entity_poly.pdbx_seq_one_letter_code
_entity_poly.pdbx_strand_id
1 'polypeptide(L)'
;MALTNVMTQLPTLRALWWAMLILGGGMFAAALYWQYALGEDPCQVCIHARLWVVAIALIGAIMLLLPDNTGTESGGLILLLVSSIGLGERSYYLYEIENFRGDGSCQFTLGMPDWFAVDRWFPALFEVRNICSYTPEIAFGISMAEALLGISILIATISVIAGWKLATSKASGLASQSP
;
A
#
# COMPACT_ATOMS: atom_id res chain seq x y z
N MET A 1 -22.26 11.93 -24.66
CA MET A 1 -21.03 12.49 -24.06
C MET A 1 -20.63 11.82 -22.72
N ALA A 2 -21.55 11.46 -21.83
CA ALA A 2 -21.21 10.84 -20.53
C ALA A 2 -20.65 9.41 -20.65
N LEU A 3 -21.23 8.56 -21.49
CA LEU A 3 -20.75 7.20 -21.75
C LEU A 3 -19.33 7.17 -22.35
N THR A 4 -19.02 8.14 -23.23
CA THR A 4 -17.67 8.29 -23.79
C THR A 4 -16.63 8.66 -22.73
N ASN A 5 -16.97 9.49 -21.75
CA ASN A 5 -16.05 9.84 -20.65
C ASN A 5 -15.78 8.64 -19.69
N VAL A 6 -16.79 7.82 -19.40
CA VAL A 6 -16.59 6.61 -18.59
C VAL A 6 -15.71 5.60 -19.33
N MET A 7 -15.97 5.37 -20.62
CA MET A 7 -15.19 4.41 -21.43
C MET A 7 -13.72 4.83 -21.61
N THR A 8 -13.41 6.13 -21.58
CA THR A 8 -12.01 6.60 -21.64
C THR A 8 -11.27 6.53 -20.30
N GLN A 9 -11.97 6.45 -19.17
CA GLN A 9 -11.38 6.32 -17.84
C GLN A 9 -11.01 4.87 -17.49
N LEU A 10 -11.77 3.87 -17.96
CA LEU A 10 -11.56 2.45 -17.65
C LEU A 10 -10.16 1.93 -18.02
N PRO A 11 -9.59 2.21 -19.21
CA PRO A 11 -8.24 1.76 -19.52
C PRO A 11 -7.16 2.42 -18.66
N THR A 12 -7.39 3.65 -18.19
CA THR A 12 -6.48 4.34 -17.29
C THR A 12 -6.48 3.72 -15.89
N LEU A 13 -7.64 3.27 -15.39
CA LEU A 13 -7.76 2.57 -14.12
C LEU A 13 -7.14 1.17 -14.19
N ARG A 14 -7.27 0.46 -15.27
CA ARG A 14 -6.58 -0.82 -15.48
C ARG A 14 -5.06 -0.67 -15.44
N ALA A 15 -4.52 0.38 -16.03
CA ALA A 15 -3.10 0.69 -15.94
C ALA A 15 -2.68 1.00 -14.49
N LEU A 16 -3.54 1.67 -13.71
CA LEU A 16 -3.32 1.90 -12.29
C LEU A 16 -3.23 0.57 -11.51
N TRP A 17 -4.12 -0.38 -11.74
CA TRP A 17 -4.11 -1.68 -11.05
C TRP A 17 -2.85 -2.49 -11.39
N TRP A 18 -2.40 -2.49 -12.64
CA TRP A 18 -1.11 -3.05 -13.02
C TRP A 18 0.05 -2.36 -12.31
N ALA A 19 0.02 -1.04 -12.23
CA ALA A 19 1.05 -0.29 -11.53
C ALA A 19 1.09 -0.63 -10.02
N MET A 20 -0.06 -0.78 -9.37
CA MET A 20 -0.15 -1.17 -7.95
C MET A 20 0.35 -2.60 -7.71
N LEU A 21 0.02 -3.54 -8.60
CA LEU A 21 0.52 -4.91 -8.52
C LEU A 21 2.04 -4.96 -8.67
N ILE A 22 2.59 -4.27 -9.66
CA ILE A 22 4.05 -4.24 -9.92
C ILE A 22 4.78 -3.50 -8.80
N LEU A 23 4.26 -2.35 -8.35
CA LEU A 23 4.86 -1.56 -7.28
C LEU A 23 4.84 -2.33 -5.95
N GLY A 24 3.68 -2.82 -5.52
CA GLY A 24 3.56 -3.58 -4.28
C GLY A 24 4.34 -4.89 -4.31
N GLY A 25 4.24 -5.64 -5.41
CA GLY A 25 5.03 -6.86 -5.60
C GLY A 25 6.54 -6.60 -5.63
N GLY A 26 6.97 -5.53 -6.29
CA GLY A 26 8.37 -5.11 -6.35
C GLY A 26 8.92 -4.67 -4.99
N MET A 27 8.13 -3.90 -4.22
CA MET A 27 8.50 -3.49 -2.85
C MET A 27 8.59 -4.70 -1.92
N PHE A 28 7.67 -5.65 -2.04
CA PHE A 28 7.72 -6.89 -1.25
C PHE A 28 8.95 -7.73 -1.62
N ALA A 29 9.23 -7.89 -2.90
CA ALA A 29 10.44 -8.59 -3.38
C ALA A 29 11.73 -7.88 -2.92
N ALA A 30 11.77 -6.56 -2.96
CA ALA A 30 12.88 -5.78 -2.44
C ALA A 30 13.09 -6.04 -0.93
N ALA A 31 12.01 -6.00 -0.13
CA ALA A 31 12.08 -6.27 1.30
C ALA A 31 12.64 -7.68 1.61
N LEU A 32 12.29 -8.69 0.82
CA LEU A 32 12.85 -10.04 0.94
C LEU A 32 14.32 -10.08 0.48
N TYR A 33 14.69 -9.32 -0.54
CA TYR A 33 16.07 -9.22 -0.99
C TYR A 33 16.96 -8.63 0.12
N TRP A 34 16.55 -7.53 0.76
CA TRP A 34 17.27 -6.97 1.92
C TRP A 34 17.41 -7.99 3.04
N GLN A 35 16.35 -8.70 3.36
CA GLN A 35 16.36 -9.71 4.43
C GLN A 35 17.30 -10.89 4.11
N TYR A 36 17.21 -11.47 2.93
CA TYR A 36 17.91 -12.74 2.64
C TYR A 36 19.25 -12.58 1.93
N ALA A 37 19.42 -11.54 1.12
CA ALA A 37 20.66 -11.31 0.39
C ALA A 37 21.62 -10.39 1.14
N LEU A 38 21.11 -9.40 1.87
CA LEU A 38 21.93 -8.44 2.61
C LEU A 38 21.97 -8.72 4.12
N GLY A 39 21.16 -9.65 4.62
CA GLY A 39 21.14 -10.05 6.03
C GLY A 39 20.48 -9.03 6.96
N GLU A 40 19.64 -8.14 6.43
CA GLU A 40 18.93 -7.12 7.19
C GLU A 40 17.64 -7.69 7.80
N ASP A 41 17.72 -8.06 9.06
CA ASP A 41 16.59 -8.65 9.79
C ASP A 41 15.44 -7.64 10.00
N PRO A 42 14.19 -8.01 9.67
CA PRO A 42 13.06 -7.11 9.76
C PRO A 42 12.62 -6.86 11.21
N CYS A 43 12.30 -5.60 11.52
CA CYS A 43 11.69 -5.19 12.76
C CYS A 43 10.16 -5.37 12.76
N GLN A 44 9.49 -5.22 13.91
CA GLN A 44 8.04 -5.32 14.05
C GLN A 44 7.29 -4.36 13.09
N VAL A 45 7.68 -3.08 13.07
CA VAL A 45 7.04 -2.06 12.22
C VAL A 45 7.31 -2.33 10.74
N CYS A 46 8.50 -2.85 10.40
CA CYS A 46 8.87 -3.27 9.05
C CYS A 46 7.94 -4.40 8.55
N ILE A 47 7.59 -5.35 9.41
CA ILE A 47 6.64 -6.41 9.07
C ILE A 47 5.22 -5.85 8.89
N HIS A 48 4.77 -4.91 9.73
CA HIS A 48 3.48 -4.25 9.54
C HIS A 48 3.42 -3.49 8.20
N ALA A 49 4.47 -2.73 7.85
CA ALA A 49 4.56 -2.05 6.55
C ALA A 49 4.53 -3.05 5.39
N ARG A 50 5.23 -4.19 5.53
CA ARG A 50 5.23 -5.29 4.55
C ARG A 50 3.83 -5.85 4.31
N LEU A 51 3.01 -5.99 5.35
CA LEU A 51 1.60 -6.44 5.21
C LEU A 51 0.77 -5.47 4.38
N TRP A 52 0.93 -4.16 4.60
CA TRP A 52 0.23 -3.15 3.79
C TRP A 52 0.70 -3.13 2.33
N VAL A 53 1.99 -3.33 2.09
CA VAL A 53 2.55 -3.46 0.74
C VAL A 53 1.97 -4.68 0.01
N VAL A 54 1.86 -5.83 0.70
CA VAL A 54 1.20 -7.03 0.16
C VAL A 54 -0.29 -6.76 -0.09
N ALA A 55 -0.98 -6.07 0.80
CA ALA A 55 -2.39 -5.69 0.58
C ALA A 55 -2.56 -4.84 -0.68
N ILE A 56 -1.70 -3.85 -0.93
CA ILE A 56 -1.71 -3.03 -2.15
C ILE A 56 -1.52 -3.90 -3.40
N ALA A 57 -0.56 -4.83 -3.39
CA ALA A 57 -0.35 -5.75 -4.50
C ALA A 57 -1.56 -6.67 -4.75
N LEU A 58 -2.15 -7.22 -3.68
CA LEU A 58 -3.35 -8.06 -3.77
C LEU A 58 -4.56 -7.31 -4.29
N ILE A 59 -4.77 -6.05 -3.83
CA ILE A 59 -5.84 -5.20 -4.36
C ILE A 59 -5.64 -5.00 -5.86
N GLY A 60 -4.42 -4.66 -6.31
CA GLY A 60 -4.10 -4.55 -7.73
C GLY A 60 -4.42 -5.83 -8.51
N ALA A 61 -4.01 -6.99 -8.01
CA ALA A 61 -4.26 -8.29 -8.62
C ALA A 61 -5.77 -8.61 -8.70
N ILE A 62 -6.51 -8.42 -7.60
CA ILE A 62 -7.94 -8.69 -7.53
C ILE A 62 -8.70 -7.77 -8.49
N MET A 63 -8.35 -6.49 -8.54
CA MET A 63 -9.00 -5.53 -9.42
C MET A 63 -8.78 -5.82 -10.91
N LEU A 64 -7.66 -6.46 -11.27
CA LEU A 64 -7.41 -6.92 -12.63
C LEU A 64 -8.27 -8.13 -13.03
N LEU A 65 -8.74 -8.92 -12.05
CA LEU A 65 -9.59 -10.10 -12.27
C LEU A 65 -11.08 -9.76 -12.24
N LEU A 66 -11.46 -8.66 -11.60
CA LEU A 66 -12.87 -8.24 -11.48
C LEU A 66 -13.34 -7.50 -12.73
N PRO A 67 -14.67 -7.50 -13.00
CA PRO A 67 -15.25 -6.76 -14.12
C PRO A 67 -15.11 -5.25 -13.93
N ASP A 68 -14.81 -4.55 -15.01
CA ASP A 68 -14.65 -3.10 -15.07
C ASP A 68 -16.02 -2.40 -14.96
N ASN A 69 -16.48 -2.17 -13.74
CA ASN A 69 -17.68 -1.39 -13.47
C ASN A 69 -17.42 -0.34 -12.38
N THR A 70 -18.20 0.73 -12.42
CA THR A 70 -18.01 1.89 -11.51
C THR A 70 -18.07 1.50 -10.02
N GLY A 71 -18.89 0.52 -9.65
CA GLY A 71 -19.00 0.06 -8.27
C GLY A 71 -17.74 -0.65 -7.79
N THR A 72 -17.25 -1.60 -8.58
CA THR A 72 -16.02 -2.33 -8.32
C THR A 72 -14.82 -1.38 -8.26
N GLU A 73 -14.70 -0.48 -9.23
CA GLU A 73 -13.61 0.51 -9.28
C GLU A 73 -13.62 1.44 -8.06
N SER A 74 -14.79 1.93 -7.65
CA SER A 74 -14.91 2.75 -6.43
C SER A 74 -14.49 1.97 -5.18
N GLY A 75 -14.91 0.72 -5.06
CA GLY A 75 -14.53 -0.16 -3.95
C GLY A 75 -13.02 -0.41 -3.90
N GLY A 76 -12.41 -0.71 -5.04
CA GLY A 76 -10.96 -0.89 -5.16
C GLY A 76 -10.17 0.36 -4.77
N LEU A 77 -10.60 1.54 -5.21
CA LEU A 77 -9.95 2.81 -4.86
C LEU A 77 -10.05 3.14 -3.37
N ILE A 78 -11.18 2.81 -2.72
CA ILE A 78 -11.35 2.98 -1.27
C ILE A 78 -10.40 2.03 -0.51
N LEU A 79 -10.33 0.76 -0.91
CA LEU A 79 -9.41 -0.21 -0.30
C LEU A 79 -7.94 0.20 -0.48
N LEU A 80 -7.60 0.71 -1.67
CA LEU A 80 -6.26 1.22 -1.96
C LEU A 80 -5.92 2.45 -1.09
N LEU A 81 -6.88 3.36 -0.91
CA LEU A 81 -6.72 4.52 -0.04
C LEU A 81 -6.51 4.10 1.43
N VAL A 82 -7.32 3.18 1.95
CA VAL A 82 -7.17 2.66 3.32
C VAL A 82 -5.81 1.99 3.50
N SER A 83 -5.38 1.17 2.54
CA SER A 83 -4.09 0.49 2.59
C SER A 83 -2.91 1.47 2.52
N SER A 84 -3.02 2.53 1.72
CA SER A 84 -1.97 3.57 1.65
C SER A 84 -1.89 4.40 2.94
N ILE A 85 -3.02 4.69 3.58
CA ILE A 85 -3.03 5.37 4.90
C ILE A 85 -2.39 4.47 5.97
N GLY A 86 -2.72 3.17 5.99
CA GLY A 86 -2.13 2.22 6.92
C GLY A 86 -0.62 2.05 6.72
N LEU A 87 -0.16 2.02 5.47
CA LEU A 87 1.27 2.04 5.14
C LEU A 87 1.92 3.34 5.63
N GLY A 88 1.30 4.49 5.38
CA GLY A 88 1.80 5.80 5.77
C GLY A 88 1.91 5.95 7.28
N GLU A 89 0.92 5.49 8.03
CA GLU A 89 0.93 5.52 9.50
C GLU A 89 2.10 4.71 10.07
N ARG A 90 2.32 3.49 9.55
CA ARG A 90 3.44 2.64 10.00
C ARG A 90 4.81 3.21 9.58
N SER A 91 4.90 3.75 8.38
CA SER A 91 6.13 4.39 7.90
C SER A 91 6.46 5.66 8.68
N TYR A 92 5.45 6.46 9.04
CA TYR A 92 5.62 7.64 9.88
C TYR A 92 6.08 7.27 11.30
N TYR A 93 5.48 6.25 11.91
CA TYR A 93 5.90 5.75 13.22
C TYR A 93 7.37 5.27 13.20
N LEU A 94 7.78 4.57 12.14
CA LEU A 94 9.17 4.14 11.98
C LEU A 94 10.11 5.34 11.82
N TYR A 95 9.71 6.36 11.04
CA TYR A 95 10.45 7.60 10.87
C TYR A 95 10.64 8.35 12.20
N GLU A 96 9.62 8.38 13.07
CA GLU A 96 9.75 8.99 14.39
C GLU A 96 10.75 8.25 15.28
N ILE A 97 10.75 6.92 15.25
CA ILE A 97 11.73 6.10 16.01
C ILE A 97 13.15 6.38 15.53
N GLU A 98 13.38 6.41 14.21
CA GLU A 98 14.69 6.73 13.62
C GLU A 98 15.22 8.09 14.04
N ASN A 99 14.35 9.08 14.19
CA ASN A 99 14.70 10.44 14.59
C ASN A 99 14.69 10.65 16.13
N PHE A 100 14.70 9.58 16.92
CA PHE A 100 14.66 9.63 18.39
C PHE A 100 13.45 10.40 18.97
N ARG A 101 12.36 10.49 18.25
CA ARG A 101 11.11 11.15 18.70
C ARG A 101 10.08 10.16 19.21
N GLY A 102 10.21 8.89 18.87
CA GLY A 102 9.34 7.81 19.35
C GLY A 102 9.83 7.23 20.70
N ASP A 103 8.94 6.49 21.36
CA ASP A 103 9.25 5.77 22.62
C ASP A 103 10.17 4.55 22.42
N GLY A 104 10.48 4.20 21.16
CA GLY A 104 11.37 3.08 20.81
C GLY A 104 10.84 1.69 21.18
N SER A 105 9.58 1.59 21.63
CA SER A 105 8.98 0.35 22.12
C SER A 105 8.58 -0.60 20.98
N CYS A 106 9.57 -1.18 20.31
CA CYS A 106 9.34 -2.31 19.41
C CYS A 106 9.45 -3.62 20.16
N GLN A 107 8.42 -4.44 20.03
CA GLN A 107 8.39 -5.78 20.60
C GLN A 107 8.91 -6.81 19.59
N PHE A 108 9.45 -7.93 20.08
CA PHE A 108 9.82 -9.10 19.25
C PHE A 108 8.62 -9.94 18.82
N THR A 109 7.41 -9.47 19.12
CA THR A 109 6.14 -10.11 18.69
C THR A 109 5.42 -9.19 17.71
N LEU A 110 4.78 -9.75 16.70
CA LEU A 110 4.02 -8.97 15.73
C LEU A 110 2.81 -8.27 16.36
N GLY A 111 2.29 -8.78 17.47
CA GLY A 111 1.14 -8.19 18.18
C GLY A 111 -0.19 -8.36 17.45
N MET A 112 -0.26 -9.29 16.49
CA MET A 112 -1.49 -9.62 15.78
C MET A 112 -2.36 -10.59 16.60
N PRO A 113 -3.71 -10.53 16.45
CA PRO A 113 -4.59 -11.47 17.10
C PRO A 113 -4.37 -12.90 16.58
N ASP A 114 -4.68 -13.92 17.42
CA ASP A 114 -4.40 -15.33 17.10
C ASP A 114 -5.07 -15.83 15.81
N TRP A 115 -6.18 -15.24 15.42
CA TRP A 115 -6.86 -15.54 14.16
C TRP A 115 -6.17 -14.94 12.92
N PHE A 116 -5.18 -14.05 13.10
CA PHE A 116 -4.40 -13.44 12.01
C PHE A 116 -2.91 -13.48 12.36
N ALA A 117 -2.42 -14.64 12.78
CA ALA A 117 -1.02 -14.85 13.19
C ALA A 117 -0.12 -15.16 11.97
N VAL A 118 0.07 -14.19 11.09
CA VAL A 118 0.86 -14.34 9.84
C VAL A 118 2.32 -14.66 10.11
N ASP A 119 2.87 -14.21 11.21
CA ASP A 119 4.22 -14.54 11.70
C ASP A 119 4.37 -16.03 12.00
N ARG A 120 3.33 -16.67 12.53
CA ARG A 120 3.30 -18.11 12.80
C ARG A 120 2.97 -18.94 11.55
N TRP A 121 2.13 -18.42 10.64
CA TRP A 121 1.75 -19.13 9.41
C TRP A 121 2.86 -19.10 8.37
N PHE A 122 3.55 -17.97 8.25
CA PHE A 122 4.60 -17.75 7.25
C PHE A 122 5.83 -17.08 7.90
N PRO A 123 6.53 -17.77 8.83
CA PRO A 123 7.63 -17.18 9.58
C PRO A 123 8.77 -16.69 8.67
N ALA A 124 9.02 -17.39 7.56
CA ALA A 124 10.01 -16.97 6.58
C ALA A 124 9.75 -15.56 6.00
N LEU A 125 8.51 -15.09 5.96
CA LEU A 125 8.13 -13.80 5.36
C LEU A 125 7.83 -12.72 6.41
N PHE A 126 7.31 -13.11 7.58
CA PHE A 126 6.69 -12.19 8.53
C PHE A 126 7.16 -12.36 9.99
N GLU A 127 8.25 -13.10 10.24
CA GLU A 127 8.84 -13.21 11.57
C GLU A 127 9.60 -11.93 11.92
N VAL A 128 9.37 -11.40 13.12
CA VAL A 128 10.13 -10.27 13.68
C VAL A 128 11.46 -10.78 14.20
N ARG A 129 12.58 -10.23 13.73
CA ARG A 129 13.93 -10.70 14.06
C ARG A 129 14.83 -9.61 14.64
N ASN A 130 14.42 -8.32 14.53
CA ASN A 130 15.22 -7.20 14.98
C ASN A 130 14.38 -6.16 15.73
N ILE A 131 15.06 -5.27 16.45
CA ILE A 131 14.47 -4.09 17.09
C ILE A 131 14.31 -2.96 16.09
N CYS A 132 13.41 -1.99 16.36
CA CYS A 132 13.13 -0.88 15.43
C CYS A 132 14.13 0.30 15.52
N SER A 133 15.32 0.11 16.05
CA SER A 133 16.30 1.20 16.25
C SER A 133 17.09 1.55 14.97
N TYR A 134 17.01 0.73 13.94
CA TYR A 134 17.77 0.90 12.71
C TYR A 134 16.96 0.42 11.51
N THR A 135 16.90 1.24 10.45
CA THR A 135 16.43 0.84 9.14
C THR A 135 17.53 1.09 8.11
N PRO A 136 17.70 0.19 7.13
CA PRO A 136 18.72 0.36 6.11
C PRO A 136 18.44 1.60 5.26
N GLU A 137 19.49 2.34 4.92
CA GLU A 137 19.45 3.39 3.91
C GLU A 137 19.32 2.76 2.51
N ILE A 138 18.37 3.23 1.72
CA ILE A 138 18.17 2.71 0.36
C ILE A 138 19.20 3.29 -0.59
N ALA A 139 19.30 4.62 -0.66
CA ALA A 139 20.24 5.36 -1.48
C ALA A 139 20.23 6.85 -1.11
N PHE A 140 21.34 7.55 -1.32
CA PHE A 140 21.45 9.00 -1.15
C PHE A 140 21.08 9.54 0.25
N GLY A 141 21.20 8.70 1.30
CA GLY A 141 20.84 9.08 2.65
C GLY A 141 19.31 9.06 2.92
N ILE A 142 18.50 8.50 2.02
CA ILE A 142 17.05 8.33 2.23
C ILE A 142 16.84 7.01 2.96
N SER A 143 16.19 7.07 4.12
CA SER A 143 15.83 5.87 4.88
C SER A 143 14.67 5.10 4.20
N MET A 144 14.55 3.81 4.51
CA MET A 144 13.42 3.01 4.03
C MET A 144 12.09 3.58 4.52
N ALA A 145 12.04 4.13 5.74
CA ALA A 145 10.84 4.76 6.31
C ALA A 145 10.40 5.99 5.49
N GLU A 146 11.32 6.86 5.13
CA GLU A 146 11.05 8.06 4.32
C GLU A 146 10.54 7.69 2.92
N ALA A 147 11.17 6.70 2.29
CA ALA A 147 10.75 6.25 0.96
C ALA A 147 9.33 5.64 0.99
N LEU A 148 9.02 4.79 1.98
CA LEU A 148 7.69 4.21 2.15
C LEU A 148 6.64 5.27 2.45
N LEU A 149 6.97 6.28 3.26
CA LEU A 149 6.09 7.40 3.56
C LEU A 149 5.78 8.20 2.29
N GLY A 150 6.79 8.53 1.48
CA GLY A 150 6.60 9.22 0.20
C GLY A 150 5.72 8.43 -0.77
N ILE A 151 5.95 7.13 -0.89
CA ILE A 151 5.15 6.23 -1.73
C ILE A 151 3.70 6.16 -1.23
N SER A 152 3.47 6.06 0.09
CA SER A 152 2.12 6.02 0.65
C SER A 152 1.32 7.28 0.35
N ILE A 153 1.94 8.46 0.48
CA ILE A 153 1.33 9.75 0.14
C ILE A 153 0.99 9.81 -1.36
N LEU A 154 1.89 9.34 -2.21
CA LEU A 154 1.66 9.30 -3.66
C LEU A 154 0.46 8.41 -4.01
N ILE A 155 0.40 7.19 -3.47
CA ILE A 155 -0.72 6.26 -3.69
C ILE A 155 -2.03 6.86 -3.18
N ALA A 156 -2.05 7.43 -1.97
CA ALA A 156 -3.23 8.09 -1.41
C ALA A 156 -3.74 9.21 -2.32
N THR A 157 -2.84 10.08 -2.79
CA THR A 157 -3.16 11.18 -3.69
C THR A 157 -3.76 10.70 -5.01
N ILE A 158 -3.14 9.68 -5.63
CA ILE A 158 -3.65 9.06 -6.86
C ILE A 158 -5.03 8.46 -6.64
N SER A 159 -5.25 7.76 -5.52
CA SER A 159 -6.54 7.14 -5.18
C SER A 159 -7.65 8.17 -5.02
N VAL A 160 -7.37 9.30 -4.36
CA VAL A 160 -8.32 10.42 -4.20
C VAL A 160 -8.65 11.06 -5.54
N ILE A 161 -7.63 11.37 -6.36
CA ILE A 161 -7.84 11.99 -7.68
C ILE A 161 -8.63 11.06 -8.61
N ALA A 162 -8.30 9.77 -8.64
CA ALA A 162 -9.01 8.79 -9.44
C ALA A 162 -10.47 8.62 -8.99
N GLY A 163 -10.70 8.55 -7.67
CA GLY A 163 -12.03 8.48 -7.09
C GLY A 163 -12.88 9.72 -7.39
N TRP A 164 -12.27 10.91 -7.29
CA TRP A 164 -12.94 12.16 -7.65
C TRP A 164 -13.37 12.19 -9.12
N LYS A 165 -12.48 11.82 -10.04
CA LYS A 165 -12.80 11.75 -11.49
C LYS A 165 -13.92 10.77 -11.77
N LEU A 166 -13.91 9.60 -11.12
CA LEU A 166 -14.94 8.58 -11.30
C LEU A 166 -16.30 9.07 -10.78
N ALA A 167 -16.33 9.76 -9.64
CA ALA A 167 -17.55 10.33 -9.05
C ALA A 167 -18.16 11.44 -9.91
N THR A 168 -17.33 12.36 -10.44
CA THR A 168 -17.79 13.47 -11.30
C THR A 168 -18.29 12.95 -12.65
N SER A 169 -17.65 11.94 -13.23
CA SER A 169 -18.11 11.29 -14.45
C SER A 169 -19.49 10.63 -14.29
N LYS A 170 -19.74 10.01 -13.12
CA LYS A 170 -21.04 9.42 -12.80
C LYS A 170 -22.13 10.49 -12.63
N ALA A 171 -21.83 11.59 -11.96
CA ALA A 171 -22.77 12.68 -11.73
C ALA A 171 -23.22 13.35 -13.05
N SER A 172 -22.28 13.60 -13.96
CA SER A 172 -22.60 14.14 -15.30
C SER A 172 -23.42 13.19 -16.15
N GLY A 173 -23.23 11.87 -16.01
CA GLY A 173 -24.05 10.85 -16.67
C GLY A 173 -25.52 10.85 -16.23
N LEU A 174 -25.75 10.98 -14.93
CA LEU A 174 -27.10 11.04 -14.36
C LEU A 174 -27.84 12.35 -14.77
N ALA A 175 -27.15 13.48 -14.77
CA ALA A 175 -27.73 14.77 -15.17
C ALA A 175 -28.16 14.81 -16.65
N SER A 176 -27.53 14.04 -17.53
CA SER A 176 -27.89 13.97 -18.94
C SER A 176 -29.05 13.00 -19.24
N GLN A 177 -29.55 12.26 -18.26
CA GLN A 177 -30.66 11.30 -18.37
C GLN A 177 -31.96 11.79 -17.74
N SER A 178 -31.95 12.94 -17.07
CA SER A 178 -33.17 13.60 -16.59
C SER A 178 -33.86 14.30 -17.80
N PRO A 179 -35.13 14.00 -18.11
CA PRO A 179 -35.87 14.59 -19.23
C PRO A 179 -36.11 16.08 -19.03
#